data_b9e7974563951170b43464d65937cdc9
#
_entry.id   b9e7974563951170b43464d65937cdc9
#
_cell.length_a   1.000
_cell.length_b   1.000
_cell.length_c   1.000
_cell.angle_alpha   90.00
_cell.angle_beta   90.00
_cell.angle_gamma   90.00
#
_symmetry.space_group_name_H-M   'P 1'
#
loop_
_entity.id
_entity.type
_entity.pdbx_description
1 polymer ?
#
loop_
_entity_poly.entity_id
_entity_poly.type
_entity_poly.pdbx_seq_one_letter_code
_entity_poly.pdbx_strand_id
1 'polypeptide(L)'
;MIGETKLLKAIRNIALGLTLTLMGATCMTHPSLAQAQAASPTTTGVMVIITVKTGVTREQVVAVMPAEIRQTVQLYLNGKIREWYSRGDGRGVVLLLDTRDVAEAQTIMEGLPLAKQNIVDHEYIAVGPLLPLGLLTANPERRQ
;
A
#
# COMPACT_ATOMS: atom_id res chain seq x y z
N MET A 1 -6.36 30.63 54.22
CA MET A 1 -5.04 30.75 54.83
C MET A 1 -4.08 30.51 53.72
N ILE A 2 -3.63 31.61 53.16
CA ILE A 2 -2.27 32.21 53.34
C ILE A 2 -1.26 31.28 52.62
N GLY A 3 -0.52 31.69 51.59
CA GLY A 3 -0.10 32.95 51.02
C GLY A 3 0.74 32.59 49.84
N GLU A 4 0.57 33.26 48.75
CA GLU A 4 1.32 34.45 48.41
C GLU A 4 2.83 34.32 48.55
N THR A 5 3.38 34.58 47.44
CA THR A 5 4.35 35.63 47.07
C THR A 5 5.79 35.11 47.02
N LYS A 6 6.56 35.36 46.01
CA LYS A 6 7.11 36.58 45.44
C LYS A 6 7.95 36.19 44.26
N LEU A 7 7.71 36.64 43.09
CA LEU A 7 7.95 37.97 42.55
C LEU A 7 9.44 38.36 42.48
N LEU A 8 9.85 38.51 41.29
CA LEU A 8 10.71 39.58 40.79
C LEU A 8 12.06 39.82 41.49
N LYS A 9 13.06 39.78 40.73
CA LYS A 9 14.02 40.89 40.44
C LYS A 9 15.12 40.32 39.55
N ALA A 10 15.14 40.69 38.37
CA ALA A 10 15.52 41.98 37.81
C ALA A 10 17.03 42.16 37.70
N ILE A 11 17.42 42.25 36.47
CA ILE A 11 18.01 43.47 35.86
C ILE A 11 19.49 43.71 36.11
N ARG A 12 20.12 43.93 34.95
CA ARG A 12 21.27 44.86 34.71
C ARG A 12 22.66 44.35 34.97
N ASN A 13 23.37 44.21 33.90
CA ASN A 13 24.38 45.13 33.40
C ASN A 13 25.02 44.54 32.16
N ILE A 14 24.83 45.09 31.00
CA ILE A 14 25.64 46.02 30.24
C ILE A 14 27.15 45.82 30.46
N ALA A 15 27.77 45.23 29.49
CA ALA A 15 29.15 45.62 29.12
C ALA A 15 29.40 45.19 27.66
N LEU A 16 29.43 46.13 26.87
CA LEU A 16 30.11 46.50 25.65
C LEU A 16 31.39 45.68 25.39
N GLY A 17 31.41 44.93 24.30
CA GLY A 17 32.61 44.27 23.81
C GLY A 17 32.45 44.00 22.33
N LEU A 18 32.79 45.02 21.54
CA LEU A 18 32.86 44.96 20.09
C LEU A 18 34.15 44.22 19.71
N THR A 19 34.04 42.97 19.25
CA THR A 19 35.10 42.31 18.49
C THR A 19 34.53 41.78 17.19
N LEU A 20 34.84 42.52 16.15
CA LEU A 20 34.61 42.18 14.75
C LEU A 20 35.57 41.06 14.34
N THR A 21 35.09 39.83 14.37
CA THR A 21 35.83 38.70 13.78
C THR A 21 35.13 38.31 12.50
N LEU A 22 35.72 38.76 11.40
CA LEU A 22 35.35 38.36 10.04
C LEU A 22 35.79 36.93 9.83
N MET A 23 34.93 35.94 10.11
CA MET A 23 35.15 34.54 9.73
C MET A 23 34.34 34.25 8.49
N GLY A 24 35.07 34.08 7.39
CA GLY A 24 34.50 33.66 6.10
C GLY A 24 33.74 32.36 6.23
N ALA A 25 32.44 32.41 6.02
CA ALA A 25 31.63 31.26 5.83
C ALA A 25 31.96 30.69 4.44
N THR A 26 32.85 29.71 4.38
CA THR A 26 32.94 28.83 3.22
C THR A 26 31.65 28.02 3.14
N CYS A 27 30.73 28.45 2.29
CA CYS A 27 29.56 27.68 1.88
C CYS A 27 30.08 26.44 1.19
N MET A 28 30.25 25.33 1.93
CA MET A 28 30.38 24.01 1.33
C MET A 28 29.03 23.68 0.77
N THR A 29 28.83 23.93 -0.52
CA THR A 29 27.75 23.35 -1.30
C THR A 29 28.00 21.85 -1.35
N HIS A 30 27.36 21.11 -0.44
CA HIS A 30 27.28 19.68 -0.57
C HIS A 30 26.48 19.42 -1.85
N PRO A 31 27.01 18.65 -2.82
CA PRO A 31 26.20 18.19 -3.91
C PRO A 31 25.11 17.32 -3.28
N SER A 32 23.90 17.86 -3.22
CA SER A 32 22.72 17.04 -2.94
C SER A 32 22.69 15.96 -4.02
N LEU A 33 23.12 14.76 -3.65
CA LEU A 33 22.86 13.58 -4.46
C LEU A 33 21.34 13.55 -4.55
N ALA A 34 20.81 14.02 -5.67
CA ALA A 34 19.41 13.81 -6.02
C ALA A 34 19.20 12.31 -5.93
N GLN A 35 18.68 11.84 -4.79
CA GLN A 35 18.17 10.50 -4.66
C GLN A 35 17.17 10.36 -5.79
N ALA A 36 17.54 9.57 -6.80
CA ALA A 36 16.58 9.15 -7.80
C ALA A 36 15.43 8.52 -7.02
N GLN A 37 14.34 9.28 -6.89
CA GLN A 37 13.11 8.77 -6.28
C GLN A 37 12.74 7.55 -7.10
N ALA A 38 12.94 6.38 -6.52
CA ALA A 38 12.44 5.15 -7.09
C ALA A 38 10.94 5.38 -7.31
N ALA A 39 10.51 5.33 -8.56
CA ALA A 39 9.11 5.51 -8.90
C ALA A 39 8.30 4.52 -8.06
N SER A 40 7.38 5.03 -7.26
CA SER A 40 6.49 4.17 -6.48
C SER A 40 5.74 3.26 -7.44
N PRO A 41 5.61 1.96 -7.16
CA PRO A 41 4.92 1.04 -8.03
C PRO A 41 3.48 1.53 -8.23
N THR A 42 3.09 1.72 -9.50
CA THR A 42 1.72 2.07 -9.85
C THR A 42 0.86 0.82 -9.77
N THR A 43 -0.11 0.80 -8.87
CA THR A 43 -1.09 -0.30 -8.82
C THR A 43 -1.95 -0.29 -10.08
N THR A 44 -2.04 -1.41 -10.77
CA THR A 44 -2.87 -1.61 -11.97
C THR A 44 -3.92 -2.70 -11.78
N GLY A 45 -3.87 -3.44 -10.69
CA GLY A 45 -4.80 -4.50 -10.35
C GLY A 45 -4.64 -4.94 -8.90
N VAL A 46 -5.58 -5.74 -8.42
CA VAL A 46 -5.48 -6.41 -7.11
C VAL A 46 -5.58 -7.91 -7.33
N MET A 47 -4.53 -8.62 -6.95
CA MET A 47 -4.55 -10.08 -6.88
C MET A 47 -5.23 -10.50 -5.58
N VAL A 48 -6.16 -11.43 -5.66
CA VAL A 48 -6.85 -12.00 -4.50
C VAL A 48 -6.57 -13.49 -4.45
N ILE A 49 -6.04 -13.95 -3.34
CA ILE A 49 -5.85 -15.37 -3.06
C ILE A 49 -6.96 -15.81 -2.11
N ILE A 50 -7.81 -16.71 -2.58
CA ILE A 50 -8.91 -17.29 -1.81
C ILE A 50 -8.50 -18.64 -1.29
N THR A 51 -8.67 -18.87 0.01
CA THR A 51 -8.37 -20.15 0.64
C THR A 51 -9.54 -20.62 1.48
N VAL A 52 -9.93 -21.87 1.31
CA VAL A 52 -10.97 -22.48 2.17
C VAL A 52 -10.43 -22.58 3.60
N LYS A 53 -11.21 -22.12 4.56
CA LYS A 53 -10.85 -22.08 5.98
C LYS A 53 -10.64 -23.48 6.55
N THR A 54 -9.75 -23.58 7.51
CA THR A 54 -9.55 -24.81 8.27
C THR A 54 -10.84 -25.19 9.01
N GLY A 55 -11.21 -26.47 8.94
CA GLY A 55 -12.43 -27.00 9.57
C GLY A 55 -13.70 -26.88 8.72
N VAL A 56 -13.66 -26.20 7.58
CA VAL A 56 -14.76 -26.19 6.62
C VAL A 56 -14.75 -27.50 5.84
N THR A 57 -15.91 -28.16 5.76
CA THR A 57 -16.04 -29.42 5.03
C THR A 57 -16.30 -29.17 3.54
N ARG A 58 -16.00 -30.18 2.74
CA ARG A 58 -16.28 -30.15 1.29
C ARG A 58 -17.76 -29.94 0.99
N GLU A 59 -18.63 -30.54 1.78
CA GLU A 59 -20.11 -30.48 1.62
C GLU A 59 -20.59 -29.04 1.83
N GLN A 60 -20.02 -28.30 2.82
CA GLN A 60 -20.33 -26.90 3.05
C GLN A 60 -19.94 -26.04 1.84
N VAL A 61 -18.76 -26.27 1.28
CA VAL A 61 -18.30 -25.54 0.08
C VAL A 61 -19.22 -25.87 -1.11
N VAL A 62 -19.52 -27.15 -1.37
CA VAL A 62 -20.32 -27.58 -2.51
C VAL A 62 -21.76 -27.03 -2.43
N ALA A 63 -22.33 -26.91 -1.25
CA ALA A 63 -23.66 -26.32 -1.07
C ALA A 63 -23.77 -24.86 -1.53
N VAL A 64 -22.69 -24.08 -1.41
CA VAL A 64 -22.66 -22.67 -1.79
C VAL A 64 -22.17 -22.46 -3.23
N MET A 65 -21.39 -23.39 -3.74
CA MET A 65 -20.68 -23.29 -5.03
C MET A 65 -21.54 -22.87 -6.22
N PRO A 66 -22.82 -23.36 -6.41
CA PRO A 66 -23.63 -22.93 -7.54
C PRO A 66 -23.97 -21.43 -7.54
N ALA A 67 -24.13 -20.85 -6.35
CA ALA A 67 -24.35 -19.40 -6.22
C ALA A 67 -23.05 -18.61 -6.40
N GLU A 68 -21.96 -19.10 -5.84
CA GLU A 68 -20.62 -18.55 -5.98
C GLU A 68 -20.21 -18.45 -7.46
N ILE A 69 -20.28 -19.55 -8.18
CA ILE A 69 -19.91 -19.59 -9.61
C ILE A 69 -20.72 -18.59 -10.41
N ARG A 70 -22.04 -18.52 -10.21
CA ARG A 70 -22.89 -17.56 -10.95
C ARG A 70 -22.46 -16.12 -10.73
N GLN A 71 -22.19 -15.73 -9.49
CA GLN A 71 -21.79 -14.36 -9.19
C GLN A 71 -20.37 -14.05 -9.67
N THR A 72 -19.43 -14.98 -9.51
CA THR A 72 -18.06 -14.82 -10.01
C THR A 72 -18.01 -14.70 -11.54
N VAL A 73 -18.81 -15.50 -12.26
CA VAL A 73 -18.96 -15.41 -13.72
C VAL A 73 -19.51 -14.02 -14.11
N GLN A 74 -20.49 -13.49 -13.39
CA GLN A 74 -21.02 -12.15 -13.66
C GLN A 74 -19.95 -11.07 -13.45
N LEU A 75 -19.12 -11.17 -12.41
CA LEU A 75 -18.00 -10.26 -12.21
C LEU A 75 -16.98 -10.34 -13.36
N TYR A 76 -16.70 -11.55 -13.87
CA TYR A 76 -15.82 -11.73 -15.01
C TYR A 76 -16.41 -11.12 -16.30
N LEU A 77 -17.67 -11.40 -16.61
CA LEU A 77 -18.36 -10.86 -17.80
C LEU A 77 -18.50 -9.33 -17.76
N ASN A 78 -18.59 -8.76 -16.56
CA ASN A 78 -18.63 -7.31 -16.33
C ASN A 78 -17.23 -6.66 -16.28
N GLY A 79 -16.16 -7.42 -16.55
CA GLY A 79 -14.79 -6.92 -16.57
C GLY A 79 -14.20 -6.59 -15.20
N LYS A 80 -14.86 -6.96 -14.10
CA LYS A 80 -14.33 -6.77 -12.73
C LYS A 80 -13.24 -7.77 -12.38
N ILE A 81 -13.29 -8.97 -12.98
CA ILE A 81 -12.23 -9.97 -12.89
C ILE A 81 -11.55 -10.05 -14.25
N ARG A 82 -10.23 -9.85 -14.30
CA ARG A 82 -9.42 -10.01 -15.52
C ARG A 82 -9.03 -11.45 -15.77
N GLU A 83 -8.62 -12.13 -14.71
CA GLU A 83 -8.10 -13.49 -14.76
C GLU A 83 -8.47 -14.26 -13.50
N TRP A 84 -8.61 -15.56 -13.61
CA TRP A 84 -8.86 -16.46 -12.50
C TRP A 84 -8.23 -17.83 -12.73
N TYR A 85 -7.74 -18.41 -11.65
CA TYR A 85 -7.03 -19.69 -11.69
C TYR A 85 -7.38 -20.54 -10.48
N SER A 86 -7.52 -21.84 -10.68
CA SER A 86 -7.54 -22.77 -9.56
C SER A 86 -6.14 -22.92 -9.01
N ARG A 87 -6.02 -22.96 -7.70
CA ARG A 87 -4.72 -23.25 -7.05
C ARG A 87 -4.34 -24.71 -7.29
N GLY A 88 -3.06 -24.96 -7.58
CA GLY A 88 -2.53 -26.31 -7.82
C GLY A 88 -2.61 -27.24 -6.61
N ASP A 89 -2.75 -26.69 -5.40
CA ASP A 89 -2.95 -27.44 -4.15
C ASP A 89 -4.43 -27.82 -3.90
N GLY A 90 -5.35 -27.41 -4.79
CA GLY A 90 -6.77 -27.67 -4.67
C GLY A 90 -7.50 -26.93 -3.54
N ARG A 91 -6.81 -25.99 -2.84
CA ARG A 91 -7.33 -25.32 -1.63
C ARG A 91 -8.05 -24.01 -1.90
N GLY A 92 -8.24 -23.65 -3.16
CA GLY A 92 -8.90 -22.39 -3.48
C GLY A 92 -8.59 -21.90 -4.89
N VAL A 93 -8.72 -20.58 -5.07
CA VAL A 93 -8.52 -19.92 -6.36
C VAL A 93 -7.69 -18.66 -6.20
N VAL A 94 -7.11 -18.19 -7.31
CA VAL A 94 -6.45 -16.89 -7.42
C VAL A 94 -7.21 -16.09 -8.46
N LEU A 95 -7.54 -14.84 -8.13
CA LEU A 95 -8.22 -13.91 -9.03
C LEU A 95 -7.34 -12.69 -9.25
N LEU A 96 -7.40 -12.09 -10.43
CA LEU A 96 -6.87 -10.77 -10.71
C LEU A 96 -8.04 -9.83 -10.98
N LEU A 97 -8.29 -8.90 -10.08
CA LEU A 97 -9.35 -7.90 -10.19
C LEU A 97 -8.89 -6.67 -10.95
N ASP A 98 -9.79 -6.10 -11.75
CA ASP A 98 -9.58 -4.84 -12.49
C ASP A 98 -9.94 -3.64 -11.61
N THR A 99 -9.24 -3.49 -10.51
CA THR A 99 -9.31 -2.31 -9.65
C THR A 99 -7.91 -1.95 -9.14
N ARG A 100 -7.71 -0.68 -8.85
CA ARG A 100 -6.46 -0.15 -8.26
C ARG A 100 -6.55 0.00 -6.75
N ASP A 101 -7.73 -0.19 -6.20
CA ASP A 101 -8.03 0.00 -4.79
C ASP A 101 -8.31 -1.34 -4.11
N VAL A 102 -7.51 -1.63 -3.08
CA VAL A 102 -7.68 -2.84 -2.26
C VAL A 102 -9.01 -2.81 -1.51
N ALA A 103 -9.50 -1.64 -1.08
CA ALA A 103 -10.79 -1.54 -0.38
C ALA A 103 -11.97 -1.85 -1.33
N GLU A 104 -11.90 -1.41 -2.59
CA GLU A 104 -12.87 -1.83 -3.61
C GLU A 104 -12.82 -3.34 -3.84
N ALA A 105 -11.62 -3.90 -3.95
CA ALA A 105 -11.43 -5.35 -4.11
C ALA A 105 -12.06 -6.13 -2.94
N GLN A 106 -11.84 -5.69 -1.71
CA GLN A 106 -12.46 -6.28 -0.51
C GLN A 106 -13.98 -6.24 -0.60
N THR A 107 -14.55 -5.09 -0.92
CA THR A 107 -16.01 -4.92 -1.04
C THR A 107 -16.61 -5.88 -2.08
N ILE A 108 -15.93 -6.05 -3.23
CA ILE A 108 -16.36 -6.99 -4.28
C ILE A 108 -16.35 -8.43 -3.75
N MET A 109 -15.26 -8.84 -3.12
CA MET A 109 -15.07 -10.22 -2.67
C MET A 109 -15.96 -10.58 -1.48
N GLU A 110 -16.15 -9.66 -0.52
CA GLU A 110 -17.06 -9.83 0.62
C GLU A 110 -18.53 -9.94 0.18
N GLY A 111 -18.85 -9.42 -1.00
CA GLY A 111 -20.16 -9.56 -1.62
C GLY A 111 -20.48 -10.99 -2.08
N LEU A 112 -19.49 -11.87 -2.23
CA LEU A 112 -19.66 -13.22 -2.76
C LEU A 112 -20.21 -14.22 -1.72
N PRO A 113 -20.93 -15.27 -2.16
CA PRO A 113 -21.59 -16.21 -1.26
C PRO A 113 -20.67 -16.96 -0.29
N LEU A 114 -19.50 -17.41 -0.73
CA LEU A 114 -18.52 -18.08 0.15
C LEU A 114 -18.00 -17.17 1.24
N ALA A 115 -17.77 -15.90 0.93
CA ALA A 115 -17.35 -14.90 1.89
C ALA A 115 -18.46 -14.58 2.91
N LYS A 116 -19.69 -14.36 2.44
CA LYS A 116 -20.87 -14.10 3.29
C LYS A 116 -21.15 -15.22 4.29
N GLN A 117 -20.83 -16.46 3.91
CA GLN A 117 -20.96 -17.61 4.80
C GLN A 117 -19.69 -17.89 5.63
N ASN A 118 -18.71 -17.03 5.55
CA ASN A 118 -17.46 -17.14 6.30
C ASN A 118 -16.70 -18.47 6.05
N ILE A 119 -16.78 -18.99 4.82
CA ILE A 119 -16.21 -20.28 4.41
C ILE A 119 -14.75 -20.10 3.95
N VAL A 120 -14.37 -18.91 3.49
CA VAL A 120 -13.06 -18.63 2.90
C VAL A 120 -12.36 -17.49 3.59
N ASP A 121 -11.03 -17.50 3.49
CA ASP A 121 -10.17 -16.37 3.79
C ASP A 121 -9.67 -15.74 2.47
N HIS A 122 -9.43 -14.43 2.50
CA HIS A 122 -8.93 -13.67 1.38
C HIS A 122 -7.61 -12.99 1.75
N GLU A 123 -6.63 -13.11 0.87
CA GLU A 123 -5.41 -12.30 0.90
C GLU A 123 -5.44 -11.37 -0.32
N TYR A 124 -5.16 -10.08 -0.11
CA TYR A 124 -5.18 -9.05 -1.14
C TYR A 124 -3.80 -8.49 -1.38
N ILE A 125 -3.35 -8.52 -2.64
CA ILE A 125 -2.03 -8.06 -3.05
C ILE A 125 -2.22 -7.04 -4.18
N ALA A 126 -1.89 -5.78 -3.91
CA ALA A 126 -1.83 -4.76 -4.95
C ALA A 126 -0.70 -5.10 -5.93
N VAL A 127 -1.01 -5.16 -7.22
CA VAL A 127 -0.04 -5.51 -8.27
C VAL A 127 0.05 -4.41 -9.31
N GLY A 128 1.21 -4.30 -9.92
CA GLY A 128 1.49 -3.31 -10.95
C GLY A 128 2.56 -3.78 -11.93
N PRO A 129 2.99 -2.91 -12.85
CA PRO A 129 4.04 -3.24 -13.81
C PRO A 129 5.32 -3.67 -13.10
N LEU A 130 6.04 -4.60 -13.70
CA LEU A 130 7.34 -5.04 -13.20
C LEU A 130 8.34 -3.88 -13.30
N LEU A 131 8.65 -3.25 -12.16
CA LEU A 131 9.49 -2.04 -12.10
C LEU A 131 10.86 -2.17 -12.81
N PRO A 132 11.59 -3.29 -12.69
CA PRO A 132 12.88 -3.44 -13.39
C PRO A 132 12.80 -3.28 -14.90
N LEU A 133 11.64 -3.52 -15.53
CA LEU A 133 11.48 -3.32 -16.97
C LEU A 133 11.62 -1.86 -17.40
N GLY A 134 11.27 -0.92 -16.52
CA GLY A 134 11.48 0.51 -16.76
C GLY A 134 12.96 0.88 -16.94
N LEU A 135 13.88 0.10 -16.38
CA LEU A 135 15.32 0.31 -16.54
C LEU A 135 15.80 -0.03 -17.96
N LEU A 136 15.13 -0.95 -18.64
CA LEU A 136 15.46 -1.34 -20.01
C LEU A 136 15.04 -0.29 -21.04
N THR A 137 14.02 0.52 -20.71
CA THR A 137 13.49 1.58 -21.58
C THR A 137 14.09 2.95 -21.25
N ALA A 138 14.82 3.07 -20.14
CA ALA A 138 15.55 4.29 -19.80
C ALA A 138 16.70 4.47 -20.77
N ASN A 139 16.52 5.32 -21.81
CA ASN A 139 17.55 5.61 -22.79
C ASN A 139 18.74 6.29 -22.09
N PRO A 140 19.94 5.69 -22.08
CA PRO A 140 21.13 6.27 -21.45
C PRO A 140 21.60 7.58 -22.13
N GLU A 141 21.13 7.85 -23.35
CA GLU A 141 21.57 9.01 -24.13
C GLU A 141 20.96 10.36 -23.74
N ARG A 142 19.96 10.39 -22.83
CA ARG A 142 19.35 11.65 -22.35
C ARG A 142 20.08 12.27 -21.15
N ARG A 143 21.25 11.80 -20.77
CA ARG A 143 22.04 12.32 -19.65
C ARG A 143 23.24 13.17 -20.10
N GLN A 144 23.17 13.76 -21.30
CA GLN A 144 24.17 14.76 -21.73
C GLN A 144 23.61 16.17 -21.63
#